data_44a11f08cbf226961f2195ac128564b4
#
_entry.id   44a11f08cbf226961f2195ac128564b4
#
_cell.length_a   1.000
_cell.length_b   1.000
_cell.length_c   1.000
_cell.angle_alpha   90.00
_cell.angle_beta   90.00
_cell.angle_gamma   90.00
#
_symmetry.space_group_name_H-M   'P 1'
#
loop_
_entity.id
_entity.type
_entity.pdbx_description
1 polymer ?
#
loop_
_entity_poly.entity_id
_entity_poly.type
_entity_poly.pdbx_seq_one_letter_code
_entity_poly.pdbx_strand_id
1 'polypeptide(L)'
;MKNNETIRVAVAENSVIIRSGLTLALKRLPNLKIQPVELLSVEALHDCLRTQYPDILVVNPTFGDYFDVARFREETTGKGIRVVALVSSFIDATLLSKYDDSISIFDDLETLSNKIIRCLLYTSDAA
;
A
#
# COMPACT_ATOMS: atom_id res chain seq x y z
N MET A 1 -9.72 -18.29 -0.32
CA MET A 1 -8.43 -17.93 0.26
C MET A 1 -7.35 -17.89 -0.80
N LYS A 2 -6.50 -16.91 -0.73
CA LYS A 2 -5.52 -16.69 -1.80
C LYS A 2 -4.14 -17.21 -1.46
N ASN A 3 -4.07 -18.40 -0.91
CA ASN A 3 -2.79 -18.93 -0.45
C ASN A 3 -1.73 -19.02 -1.54
N ASN A 4 -2.16 -19.43 -2.73
CA ASN A 4 -1.22 -19.63 -3.83
C ASN A 4 -1.23 -18.50 -4.84
N GLU A 5 -2.01 -17.48 -4.57
CA GLU A 5 -2.10 -16.36 -5.50
C GLU A 5 -1.13 -15.26 -5.14
N THR A 6 -0.68 -14.57 -6.15
CA THR A 6 0.22 -13.45 -5.95
C THR A 6 -0.56 -12.25 -5.43
N ILE A 7 -0.03 -11.62 -4.40
CA ILE A 7 -0.60 -10.41 -3.83
C ILE A 7 0.11 -9.22 -4.46
N ARG A 8 -0.64 -8.33 -5.06
CA ARG A 8 -0.08 -7.17 -5.71
C ARG A 8 -0.05 -6.01 -4.73
N VAL A 9 1.12 -5.49 -4.46
CA VAL A 9 1.28 -4.36 -3.56
C VAL A 9 1.96 -3.24 -4.33
N ALA A 10 1.22 -2.17 -4.60
CA ALA A 10 1.78 -1.01 -5.27
C ALA A 10 2.37 -0.07 -4.23
N VAL A 11 3.55 0.46 -4.50
CA VAL A 11 4.26 1.35 -3.58
C VAL A 11 4.44 2.69 -4.26
N ALA A 12 3.69 3.69 -3.80
CA ALA A 12 3.74 5.04 -4.33
C ALA A 12 4.59 5.90 -3.41
N GLU A 13 5.84 6.09 -3.78
CA GLU A 13 6.82 6.77 -2.96
C GLU A 13 7.87 7.41 -3.86
N ASN A 14 8.13 8.69 -3.66
CA ASN A 14 9.09 9.41 -4.49
C ASN A 14 10.55 9.08 -4.16
N SER A 15 10.84 8.72 -2.91
CA SER A 15 12.20 8.39 -2.51
C SER A 15 12.60 7.04 -3.09
N VAL A 16 13.64 7.03 -3.91
CA VAL A 16 14.16 5.78 -4.48
C VAL A 16 14.59 4.83 -3.37
N ILE A 17 15.28 5.37 -2.36
CA ILE A 17 15.81 4.54 -1.27
C ILE A 17 14.68 3.88 -0.50
N ILE A 18 13.66 4.66 -0.13
CA ILE A 18 12.53 4.12 0.64
C ILE A 18 11.73 3.15 -0.21
N ARG A 19 11.42 3.53 -1.46
CA ARG A 19 10.63 2.68 -2.32
C ARG A 19 11.32 1.36 -2.60
N SER A 20 12.60 1.41 -2.97
CA SER A 20 13.35 0.20 -3.28
C SER A 20 13.52 -0.67 -2.04
N GLY A 21 13.79 -0.06 -0.90
CA GLY A 21 13.93 -0.82 0.35
C GLY A 21 12.65 -1.53 0.72
N LEU A 22 11.53 -0.84 0.60
CA LEU A 22 10.25 -1.46 0.95
C LEU A 22 9.91 -2.58 -0.02
N THR A 23 10.10 -2.38 -1.32
CA THR A 23 9.78 -3.43 -2.28
C THR A 23 10.64 -4.67 -2.04
N LEU A 24 11.91 -4.47 -1.68
CA LEU A 24 12.77 -5.60 -1.36
C LEU A 24 12.28 -6.32 -0.10
N ALA A 25 11.90 -5.56 0.91
CA ALA A 25 11.39 -6.14 2.15
C ALA A 25 10.12 -6.94 1.89
N LEU A 26 9.22 -6.42 1.06
CA LEU A 26 7.99 -7.11 0.75
C LEU A 26 8.25 -8.45 0.07
N LYS A 27 9.25 -8.51 -0.81
CA LYS A 27 9.60 -9.77 -1.47
C LYS A 27 10.17 -10.81 -0.53
N ARG A 28 10.67 -10.38 0.62
CA ARG A 28 11.30 -11.28 1.59
C ARG A 28 10.34 -11.82 2.64
N LEU A 29 9.09 -11.39 2.61
CA LEU A 29 8.14 -11.84 3.63
C LEU A 29 7.87 -13.33 3.47
N PRO A 30 8.02 -14.11 4.55
CA PRO A 30 7.79 -15.55 4.45
C PRO A 30 6.31 -15.85 4.30
N ASN A 31 6.01 -16.94 3.59
CA ASN A 31 4.66 -17.44 3.43
C ASN A 31 3.71 -16.51 2.68
N LEU A 32 4.24 -15.47 2.07
CA LEU A 32 3.46 -14.55 1.26
C LEU A 32 4.15 -14.41 -0.09
N LYS A 33 3.38 -14.51 -1.15
CA LYS A 33 3.90 -14.31 -2.49
C LYS A 33 3.48 -12.92 -2.94
N ILE A 34 4.38 -11.96 -2.80
CA ILE A 34 4.08 -10.57 -3.09
C ILE A 34 4.76 -10.13 -4.36
N GLN A 35 3.99 -9.45 -5.20
CA GLN A 35 4.51 -8.81 -6.41
C GLN A 35 4.43 -7.31 -6.20
N PRO A 36 5.55 -6.67 -5.87
CA PRO A 36 5.54 -5.22 -5.68
C PRO A 36 5.51 -4.51 -7.02
N VAL A 37 4.82 -3.39 -7.06
CA VAL A 37 4.77 -2.53 -8.23
C VAL A 37 5.21 -1.15 -7.78
N GLU A 38 6.28 -0.61 -8.38
CA GLU A 38 6.79 0.69 -7.97
C GLU A 38 6.14 1.79 -8.79
N LEU A 39 5.58 2.76 -8.10
CA LEU A 39 4.90 3.87 -8.73
C LEU A 39 5.67 5.16 -8.40
N LEU A 40 6.20 5.80 -9.43
CA LEU A 40 7.05 6.97 -9.27
C LEU A 40 6.30 8.28 -9.41
N SER A 41 5.09 8.23 -9.96
CA SER A 41 4.35 9.45 -10.26
C SER A 41 2.85 9.19 -10.19
N VAL A 42 2.09 10.27 -10.14
CA VAL A 42 0.63 10.17 -10.16
C VAL A 42 0.16 9.53 -11.46
N GLU A 43 0.84 9.83 -12.56
CA GLU A 43 0.51 9.21 -13.85
C GLU A 43 0.72 7.70 -13.80
N ALA A 44 1.81 7.26 -13.17
CA ALA A 44 2.06 5.82 -13.04
C ALA A 44 0.97 5.16 -12.21
N LEU A 45 0.49 5.83 -11.18
CA LEU A 45 -0.60 5.31 -10.37
C LEU A 45 -1.87 5.16 -11.22
N HIS A 46 -2.21 6.18 -12.00
CA HIS A 46 -3.39 6.11 -12.85
C HIS A 46 -3.28 4.98 -13.87
N ASP A 47 -2.10 4.81 -14.46
CA ASP A 47 -1.88 3.73 -15.42
C ASP A 47 -2.06 2.38 -14.76
N CYS A 48 -1.54 2.22 -13.56
CA CYS A 48 -1.68 0.98 -12.80
C CYS A 48 -3.15 0.65 -12.58
N LEU A 49 -3.94 1.66 -12.21
CA LEU A 49 -5.37 1.46 -11.94
C LEU A 49 -6.16 1.10 -13.19
N ARG A 50 -5.69 1.55 -14.36
CA ARG A 50 -6.39 1.23 -15.60
C ARG A 50 -6.06 -0.16 -16.12
N THR A 51 -4.85 -0.63 -15.86
CA THR A 51 -4.41 -1.88 -16.44
C THR A 51 -4.62 -3.06 -15.48
N GLN A 52 -4.11 -2.93 -14.26
CA GLN A 52 -4.19 -4.05 -13.33
C GLN A 52 -4.02 -3.51 -11.91
N TYR A 53 -5.11 -3.16 -11.28
CA TYR A 53 -5.05 -2.51 -9.99
C TYR A 53 -4.54 -3.47 -8.90
N PRO A 54 -3.91 -2.92 -7.86
CA PRO A 54 -3.30 -3.72 -6.80
C PRO A 54 -4.34 -4.18 -5.77
N ASP A 55 -3.93 -5.13 -4.95
CA ASP A 55 -4.72 -5.50 -3.78
C ASP A 55 -4.51 -4.49 -2.66
N ILE A 56 -3.28 -3.98 -2.56
CA ILE A 56 -2.90 -3.03 -1.52
C ILE A 56 -2.11 -1.89 -2.17
N LEU A 57 -2.47 -0.67 -1.83
CA LEU A 57 -1.69 0.50 -2.22
C LEU A 57 -1.01 1.05 -0.98
N VAL A 58 0.33 1.01 -0.97
CA VAL A 58 1.12 1.65 0.08
C VAL A 58 1.58 2.99 -0.48
N VAL A 59 1.19 4.07 0.17
CA VAL A 59 1.44 5.40 -0.38
C VAL A 59 1.91 6.35 0.70
N ASN A 60 2.98 7.10 0.40
CA ASN A 60 3.41 8.17 1.28
C ASN A 60 2.34 9.27 1.23
N PRO A 61 1.83 9.72 2.37
CA PRO A 61 0.77 10.74 2.36
C PRO A 61 1.12 12.03 1.60
N THR A 62 2.42 12.30 1.40
CA THR A 62 2.82 13.49 0.63
C THR A 62 2.95 13.22 -0.87
N PHE A 63 2.73 11.96 -1.28
CA PHE A 63 2.85 11.58 -2.69
C PHE A 63 1.86 12.38 -3.55
N GLY A 64 2.35 12.88 -4.68
CA GLY A 64 1.50 13.63 -5.59
C GLY A 64 0.93 14.89 -4.98
N ASP A 65 1.74 15.58 -4.17
CA ASP A 65 1.33 16.83 -3.54
C ASP A 65 0.15 16.59 -2.59
N TYR A 66 0.35 15.65 -1.66
CA TYR A 66 -0.62 15.23 -0.66
C TYR A 66 -1.73 14.38 -1.25
N PHE A 67 -1.55 13.08 -1.06
CA PHE A 67 -2.46 12.07 -1.59
C PHE A 67 -3.85 12.21 -0.97
N ASP A 68 -4.88 12.24 -1.80
CA ASP A 68 -6.27 12.40 -1.37
C ASP A 68 -6.93 11.03 -1.26
N VAL A 69 -6.99 10.49 -0.04
CA VAL A 69 -7.53 9.15 0.20
C VAL A 69 -9.02 9.08 -0.15
N ALA A 70 -9.77 10.10 0.25
CA ALA A 70 -11.22 10.10 0.01
C ALA A 70 -11.52 10.04 -1.48
N ARG A 71 -10.81 10.84 -2.26
CA ARG A 71 -11.00 10.85 -3.71
C ARG A 71 -10.59 9.52 -4.32
N PHE A 72 -9.48 8.97 -3.84
CA PHE A 72 -9.01 7.67 -4.33
C PHE A 72 -10.06 6.59 -4.10
N ARG A 73 -10.67 6.58 -2.91
CA ARG A 73 -11.69 5.58 -2.60
C ARG A 73 -12.91 5.73 -3.49
N GLU A 74 -13.28 6.97 -3.80
CA GLU A 74 -14.40 7.21 -4.72
C GLU A 74 -14.08 6.67 -6.11
N GLU A 75 -12.86 6.93 -6.58
CA GLU A 75 -12.47 6.54 -7.93
C GLU A 75 -12.26 5.04 -8.06
N THR A 76 -12.06 4.34 -6.95
CA THR A 76 -11.82 2.90 -6.98
C THR A 76 -12.92 2.12 -6.27
N THR A 77 -14.12 2.70 -6.18
CA THR A 77 -15.25 2.04 -5.55
C THR A 77 -15.48 0.66 -6.17
N GLY A 78 -15.64 -0.33 -5.33
CA GLY A 78 -15.90 -1.70 -5.78
C GLY A 78 -14.66 -2.50 -6.12
N LYS A 79 -13.47 -1.89 -6.09
CA LYS A 79 -12.24 -2.61 -6.43
C LYS A 79 -11.64 -3.34 -5.23
N GLY A 80 -12.00 -2.94 -4.02
CA GLY A 80 -11.48 -3.61 -2.84
C GLY A 80 -10.03 -3.34 -2.53
N ILE A 81 -9.51 -2.19 -2.96
CA ILE A 81 -8.11 -1.85 -2.72
C ILE A 81 -7.93 -1.32 -1.30
N ARG A 82 -6.99 -1.88 -0.56
CA ARG A 82 -6.62 -1.38 0.76
C ARG A 82 -5.59 -0.28 0.59
N VAL A 83 -5.75 0.80 1.33
CA VAL A 83 -4.85 1.96 1.23
C VAL A 83 -4.10 2.08 2.55
N VAL A 84 -2.78 1.95 2.47
CA VAL A 84 -1.90 1.92 3.64
C VAL A 84 -0.93 3.10 3.55
N ALA A 85 -0.80 3.86 4.64
CA ALA A 85 0.12 5.00 4.65
C ALA A 85 1.55 4.51 4.89
N LEU A 86 2.49 5.03 4.09
CA LEU A 86 3.90 4.77 4.31
C LEU A 86 4.47 5.96 5.09
N VAL A 87 4.87 5.71 6.32
CA VAL A 87 5.27 6.77 7.23
C VAL A 87 6.79 6.81 7.34
N SER A 88 7.40 7.88 6.82
CA SER A 88 8.83 8.08 6.90
C SER A 88 9.21 9.22 7.84
N SER A 89 8.22 9.99 8.27
CA SER A 89 8.43 11.10 9.18
C SER A 89 7.13 11.31 9.93
N PHE A 90 7.08 12.36 10.77
CA PHE A 90 5.87 12.63 11.53
C PHE A 90 4.69 12.91 10.60
N ILE A 91 3.58 12.26 10.86
CA ILE A 91 2.33 12.49 10.14
C ILE A 91 1.23 12.72 11.18
N ASP A 92 0.42 13.72 10.94
CA ASP A 92 -0.68 14.04 11.83
C ASP A 92 -1.64 12.86 11.96
N ALA A 93 -2.05 12.57 13.19
CA ALA A 93 -2.93 11.42 13.44
C ALA A 93 -4.26 11.52 12.69
N THR A 94 -4.77 12.73 12.54
CA THR A 94 -6.02 12.93 11.81
C THR A 94 -5.88 12.51 10.37
N LEU A 95 -4.73 12.79 9.76
CA LEU A 95 -4.46 12.40 8.39
C LEU A 95 -4.32 10.89 8.29
N LEU A 96 -3.58 10.28 9.23
CA LEU A 96 -3.39 8.83 9.22
C LEU A 96 -4.69 8.06 9.41
N SER A 97 -5.64 8.62 10.12
CA SER A 97 -6.89 7.93 10.40
C SER A 97 -7.71 7.65 9.14
N LYS A 98 -7.40 8.30 8.04
CA LYS A 98 -8.10 8.08 6.79
C LYS A 98 -7.64 6.83 6.05
N TYR A 99 -6.51 6.28 6.45
CA TYR A 99 -5.94 5.09 5.82
C TYR A 99 -6.41 3.83 6.54
N ASP A 100 -6.35 2.72 5.84
CA ASP A 100 -6.72 1.43 6.46
C ASP A 100 -5.69 0.98 7.48
N ASP A 101 -4.42 1.34 7.26
CA ASP A 101 -3.34 0.97 8.16
C ASP A 101 -2.15 1.88 7.84
N SER A 102 -1.06 1.70 8.58
CA SER A 102 0.16 2.45 8.29
C SER A 102 1.37 1.55 8.45
N ILE A 103 2.38 1.78 7.62
CA ILE A 103 3.65 1.08 7.68
C ILE A 103 4.72 2.13 7.93
N SER A 104 5.54 1.90 8.95
CA SER A 104 6.65 2.78 9.25
C SER A 104 7.92 2.27 8.58
N ILE A 105 8.78 3.18 8.15
CA ILE A 105 10.06 2.75 7.60
C ILE A 105 10.94 2.06 8.65
N PHE A 106 10.52 2.12 9.92
CA PHE A 106 11.23 1.46 11.02
C PHE A 106 10.61 0.12 11.41
N ASP A 107 9.55 -0.30 10.72
CA ASP A 107 8.95 -1.61 11.00
C ASP A 107 9.92 -2.72 10.61
N ASP A 108 9.98 -3.76 11.43
CA ASP A 108 10.77 -4.93 11.05
C ASP A 108 9.91 -5.84 10.16
N LEU A 109 10.53 -6.92 9.67
CA LEU A 109 9.85 -7.80 8.73
C LEU A 109 8.63 -8.48 9.34
N GLU A 110 8.71 -8.84 10.61
CA GLU A 110 7.58 -9.48 11.28
C GLU A 110 6.39 -8.53 11.38
N THR A 111 6.64 -7.30 11.78
CA THR A 111 5.58 -6.28 11.87
C THR A 111 4.99 -6.01 10.50
N LEU A 112 5.85 -5.89 9.50
CA LEU A 112 5.40 -5.65 8.12
C LEU A 112 4.52 -6.81 7.65
N SER A 113 4.96 -8.04 7.89
CA SER A 113 4.21 -9.22 7.50
C SER A 113 2.82 -9.23 8.14
N ASN A 114 2.77 -8.93 9.44
CA ASN A 114 1.50 -8.91 10.15
C ASN A 114 0.54 -7.87 9.60
N LYS A 115 1.06 -6.72 9.21
CA LYS A 115 0.23 -5.66 8.67
C LYS A 115 -0.33 -6.04 7.29
N ILE A 116 0.48 -6.68 6.46
CA ILE A 116 0.01 -7.14 5.16
C ILE A 116 -1.07 -8.19 5.32
N ILE A 117 -0.84 -9.15 6.22
CA ILE A 117 -1.83 -10.19 6.48
C ILE A 117 -3.13 -9.59 6.99
N ARG A 118 -3.03 -8.61 7.87
CA ARG A 118 -4.21 -7.95 8.43
C ARG A 118 -5.02 -7.27 7.33
N CYS A 119 -4.35 -6.63 6.38
CA CYS A 119 -5.04 -6.02 5.27
C CYS A 119 -5.82 -7.04 4.45
N LEU A 120 -5.23 -8.20 4.23
CA LEU A 120 -5.86 -9.24 3.43
C LEU A 120 -7.05 -9.87 4.15
N LEU A 121 -6.91 -10.10 5.45
CA LEU A 121 -7.94 -10.76 6.22
C LEU A 121 -9.21 -9.94 6.33
N TYR A 122 -9.08 -8.62 6.39
CA TYR A 122 -10.24 -7.76 6.61
C TYR A 122 -10.76 -7.12 5.34
N THR A 123 -10.33 -7.60 4.19
CA THR A 123 -10.74 -7.02 2.92
C THR A 123 -12.23 -7.14 2.69
N SER A 124 -12.80 -8.27 3.06
CA SER A 124 -14.20 -8.54 2.77
C SER A 124 -15.14 -8.20 3.92
N ASP A 125 -14.60 -7.68 4.99
CA ASP A 125 -15.40 -7.43 6.19
C ASP A 125 -16.08 -6.09 6.19
N ALA A 126 -16.03 -5.40 5.10
CA ALA A 126 -16.65 -4.10 5.01
C ALA A 126 -18.16 -4.18 5.25
N ALA A 127 -18.67 -5.32 5.12
CA ALA A 127 -20.11 -5.51 5.30
C ALA A 127 -20.60 -5.13 6.69
#